data_788a6e20931c10c1f1db34f29a927546
#
_entry.id   788a6e20931c10c1f1db34f29a927546
#
_cell.length_a   1.000
_cell.length_b   1.000
_cell.length_c   1.000
_cell.angle_alpha   90.00
_cell.angle_beta   90.00
_cell.angle_gamma   90.00
#
_symmetry.space_group_name_H-M   'P 1'
#
loop_
_entity.id
_entity.type
_entity.pdbx_description
1 polymer ?
#
loop_
_entity_poly.entity_id
_entity_poly.type
_entity_poly.pdbx_seq_one_letter_code
_entity_poly.pdbx_strand_id
1 'polypeptide(L)'
;KEDLRQCLMTDQIRIERLEFRSRCGVTSEERARAQLLAVDLELDCRIDHAGVSDDLHHTIDYAAVARRIVEIGTGREAQLLESIAEQLVAALFAEFPVGRIKLWLRKLHPPIVQITSSVGITLERTRLTQLLLRADPHPSRFLVQQLDRLPKGLILDVAAGRGRHTLFLSSLGYQVEAVDRDEQALTQ
;
A
#
# COMPACT_ATOMS: atom_id res chain seq x y z
N LYS A 1 11.10 14.30 -22.49
CA LYS A 1 10.30 13.32 -23.27
C LYS A 1 9.70 12.20 -22.40
N GLU A 2 10.18 12.00 -21.14
CA GLU A 2 9.63 11.04 -20.20
C GLU A 2 8.46 11.63 -19.37
N ASP A 3 8.41 12.96 -19.20
CA ASP A 3 7.31 13.63 -18.47
C ASP A 3 5.93 13.49 -19.13
N LEU A 4 5.88 13.29 -20.44
CA LEU A 4 4.62 13.05 -21.16
C LEU A 4 4.06 11.62 -20.98
N ARG A 5 4.88 10.67 -20.54
CA ARG A 5 4.43 9.29 -20.27
C ARG A 5 3.83 9.11 -18.87
N GLN A 6 4.14 10.01 -17.94
CA GLN A 6 3.58 9.99 -16.59
C GLN A 6 2.18 10.64 -16.51
N CYS A 7 1.82 11.40 -17.54
CA CYS A 7 0.49 12.01 -17.69
C CYS A 7 -0.48 11.14 -18.52
N LEU A 8 -0.04 9.98 -19.02
CA LEU A 8 -0.88 9.03 -19.74
C LEU A 8 -1.65 8.18 -18.73
N MET A 9 -2.96 8.35 -18.76
CA MET A 9 -4.02 7.64 -18.05
C MET A 9 -3.54 6.32 -17.44
N THR A 10 -3.49 6.28 -16.12
CA THR A 10 -3.29 5.02 -15.41
C THR A 10 -4.59 4.25 -15.51
N ASP A 11 -4.56 3.14 -16.20
CA ASP A 11 -5.69 2.21 -16.21
C ASP A 11 -5.95 1.72 -14.79
N GLN A 12 -7.17 1.39 -14.48
CA GLN A 12 -7.59 1.01 -13.14
C GLN A 12 -8.45 -0.24 -13.18
N ILE A 13 -8.17 -1.15 -12.25
CA ILE A 13 -9.12 -2.17 -11.85
C ILE A 13 -9.89 -1.63 -10.65
N ARG A 14 -11.23 -1.69 -10.72
CA ARG A 14 -12.11 -1.26 -9.65
C ARG A 14 -12.89 -2.44 -9.10
N ILE A 15 -12.90 -2.55 -7.77
CA ILE A 15 -13.75 -3.48 -7.03
C ILE A 15 -14.71 -2.63 -6.22
N GLU A 16 -16.00 -2.81 -6.42
CA GLU A 16 -17.04 -2.05 -5.75
C GLU A 16 -17.77 -2.94 -4.75
N ARG A 17 -17.93 -2.43 -3.53
CA ARG A 17 -18.72 -3.00 -2.46
C ARG A 17 -18.40 -4.49 -2.17
N LEU A 18 -17.11 -4.82 -2.06
CA LEU A 18 -16.72 -6.13 -1.55
C LEU A 18 -17.05 -6.21 -0.05
N GLU A 19 -17.98 -7.07 0.31
CA GLU A 19 -18.49 -7.20 1.67
C GLU A 19 -17.84 -8.37 2.41
N PHE A 20 -17.49 -8.15 3.68
CA PHE A 20 -16.98 -9.18 4.57
C PHE A 20 -17.34 -8.88 6.03
N ARG A 21 -17.28 -9.90 6.89
CA ARG A 21 -17.55 -9.74 8.32
C ARG A 21 -16.25 -9.61 9.09
N SER A 22 -16.15 -8.59 9.95
CA SER A 22 -14.95 -8.30 10.75
C SER A 22 -15.34 -7.94 12.18
N ARG A 23 -14.48 -8.29 13.12
CA ARG A 23 -14.60 -7.88 14.52
C ARG A 23 -13.82 -6.58 14.70
N CYS A 24 -14.49 -5.45 14.43
CA CYS A 24 -13.87 -4.13 14.47
C CYS A 24 -14.68 -3.15 15.31
N GLY A 25 -14.07 -2.58 16.35
CA GLY A 25 -14.71 -1.58 17.20
C GLY A 25 -13.88 -1.19 18.40
N VAL A 26 -14.14 0.00 18.93
CA VAL A 26 -13.39 0.55 20.07
C VAL A 26 -13.72 -0.22 21.34
N THR A 27 -15.01 -0.57 21.55
CA THR A 27 -15.43 -1.31 22.73
C THR A 27 -15.32 -2.81 22.55
N SER A 28 -15.21 -3.54 23.66
CA SER A 28 -15.20 -5.01 23.68
C SER A 28 -16.53 -5.58 23.16
N GLU A 29 -17.65 -4.92 23.46
CA GLU A 29 -18.98 -5.30 23.03
C GLU A 29 -19.12 -5.22 21.51
N GLU A 30 -18.56 -4.18 20.88
CA GLU A 30 -18.50 -4.07 19.42
C GLU A 30 -17.71 -5.21 18.80
N ARG A 31 -16.54 -5.55 19.36
CA ARG A 31 -15.67 -6.63 18.85
C ARG A 31 -16.20 -8.01 19.14
N ALA A 32 -17.05 -8.18 20.15
CA ALA A 32 -17.67 -9.47 20.46
C ALA A 32 -18.55 -10.00 19.31
N ARG A 33 -19.06 -9.11 18.46
CA ARG A 33 -19.92 -9.45 17.32
C ARG A 33 -19.28 -9.01 16.01
N ALA A 34 -19.16 -9.92 15.06
CA ALA A 34 -18.69 -9.58 13.72
C ALA A 34 -19.68 -8.64 13.02
N GLN A 35 -19.19 -7.49 12.58
CA GLN A 35 -19.94 -6.47 11.87
C GLN A 35 -19.71 -6.60 10.35
N LEU A 36 -20.68 -6.17 9.56
CA LEU A 36 -20.55 -6.13 8.11
C LEU A 36 -19.78 -4.89 7.67
N LEU A 37 -18.63 -5.11 7.08
CA LEU A 37 -17.82 -4.09 6.43
C LEU A 37 -17.95 -4.20 4.91
N ALA A 38 -17.76 -3.08 4.22
CA ALA A 38 -17.61 -3.03 2.78
C ALA A 38 -16.35 -2.26 2.42
N VAL A 39 -15.68 -2.71 1.36
CA VAL A 39 -14.56 -2.01 0.77
C VAL A 39 -14.81 -1.75 -0.71
N ASP A 40 -14.55 -0.52 -1.13
CA ASP A 40 -14.37 -0.15 -2.53
C ASP A 40 -12.89 0.10 -2.76
N LEU A 41 -12.39 -0.33 -3.91
CA LEU A 41 -10.97 -0.33 -4.22
C LEU A 41 -10.74 0.12 -5.65
N GLU A 42 -9.81 1.05 -5.84
CA GLU A 42 -9.26 1.43 -7.14
C GLU A 42 -7.77 1.07 -7.13
N LEU A 43 -7.35 0.26 -8.10
CA LEU A 43 -5.98 -0.23 -8.27
C LEU A 43 -5.42 0.30 -9.58
N ASP A 44 -4.45 1.20 -9.54
CA ASP A 44 -3.75 1.63 -10.74
C ASP A 44 -2.81 0.51 -11.21
N CYS A 45 -3.03 0.05 -12.42
CA CYS A 45 -2.24 -1.02 -13.04
C CYS A 45 -2.19 -0.83 -14.56
N ARG A 46 -1.28 -1.53 -15.20
CA ARG A 46 -1.22 -1.60 -16.66
C ARG A 46 -2.10 -2.75 -17.13
N ILE A 47 -3.01 -2.46 -18.06
CA ILE A 47 -3.90 -3.46 -18.67
C ILE A 47 -3.71 -3.58 -20.20
N ASP A 48 -2.85 -2.75 -20.79
CA ASP A 48 -2.57 -2.69 -22.21
C ASP A 48 -2.14 -4.05 -22.78
N HIS A 49 -1.22 -4.73 -22.13
CA HIS A 49 -0.77 -6.06 -22.53
C HIS A 49 -1.87 -7.12 -22.41
N ALA A 50 -2.61 -7.11 -21.30
CA ALA A 50 -3.70 -8.06 -21.07
C ALA A 50 -4.83 -7.87 -22.11
N GLY A 51 -5.13 -6.62 -22.47
CA GLY A 51 -6.14 -6.30 -23.47
C GLY A 51 -5.83 -6.82 -24.88
N VAL A 52 -4.53 -7.06 -25.18
CA VAL A 52 -4.10 -7.63 -26.46
C VAL A 52 -3.91 -9.14 -26.39
N SER A 53 -3.39 -9.65 -25.28
CA SER A 53 -2.98 -11.07 -25.15
C SER A 53 -4.10 -11.98 -24.62
N ASP A 54 -5.11 -11.41 -23.96
CA ASP A 54 -6.14 -12.12 -23.20
C ASP A 54 -5.54 -13.11 -22.18
N ASP A 55 -4.39 -12.72 -21.57
CA ASP A 55 -3.65 -13.53 -20.62
C ASP A 55 -3.65 -12.85 -19.23
N LEU A 56 -4.15 -13.57 -18.22
CA LEU A 56 -4.22 -13.12 -16.84
C LEU A 56 -2.85 -12.78 -16.23
N HIS A 57 -1.76 -13.37 -16.74
CA HIS A 57 -0.40 -13.06 -16.29
C HIS A 57 0.04 -11.61 -16.60
N HIS A 58 -0.66 -10.93 -17.50
CA HIS A 58 -0.37 -9.56 -17.88
C HIS A 58 -1.23 -8.52 -17.14
N THR A 59 -2.03 -8.93 -16.17
CA THR A 59 -2.87 -8.03 -15.36
C THR A 59 -2.92 -8.47 -13.90
N ILE A 60 -3.78 -7.84 -13.10
CA ILE A 60 -4.02 -8.20 -11.71
C ILE A 60 -5.24 -9.12 -11.64
N ASP A 61 -5.07 -10.31 -11.05
CA ASP A 61 -6.20 -11.17 -10.70
C ASP A 61 -7.04 -10.52 -9.59
N TYR A 62 -8.08 -9.81 -9.98
CA TYR A 62 -8.99 -9.16 -9.02
C TYR A 62 -9.72 -10.17 -8.11
N ALA A 63 -9.88 -11.43 -8.53
CA ALA A 63 -10.42 -12.47 -7.67
C ALA A 63 -9.45 -12.88 -6.56
N ALA A 64 -8.14 -12.92 -6.85
CA ALA A 64 -7.10 -13.11 -5.84
C ALA A 64 -7.05 -11.92 -4.87
N VAL A 65 -7.15 -10.68 -5.39
CA VAL A 65 -7.26 -9.47 -4.56
C VAL A 65 -8.44 -9.56 -3.61
N ALA A 66 -9.63 -9.89 -4.12
CA ALA A 66 -10.85 -10.00 -3.32
C ALA A 66 -10.72 -11.08 -2.22
N ARG A 67 -10.20 -12.27 -2.56
CA ARG A 67 -9.92 -13.33 -1.57
C ARG A 67 -8.98 -12.85 -0.47
N ARG A 68 -7.91 -12.15 -0.84
CA ARG A 68 -6.93 -11.65 0.12
C ARG A 68 -7.51 -10.60 1.07
N ILE A 69 -8.35 -9.70 0.56
CA ILE A 69 -9.07 -8.71 1.37
C ILE A 69 -9.98 -9.40 2.40
N VAL A 70 -10.76 -10.37 1.96
CA VAL A 70 -11.66 -11.11 2.85
C VAL A 70 -10.85 -11.85 3.93
N GLU A 71 -9.78 -12.54 3.56
CA GLU A 71 -8.91 -13.25 4.50
C GLU A 71 -8.36 -12.32 5.59
N ILE A 72 -7.78 -11.19 5.22
CA ILE A 72 -7.24 -10.21 6.18
C ILE A 72 -8.37 -9.62 7.03
N GLY A 73 -9.47 -9.23 6.39
CA GLY A 73 -10.57 -8.56 7.07
C GLY A 73 -11.32 -9.45 8.07
N THR A 74 -11.31 -10.77 7.87
CA THR A 74 -11.97 -11.75 8.76
C THR A 74 -11.02 -12.36 9.79
N GLY A 75 -9.71 -12.32 9.54
CA GLY A 75 -8.71 -13.12 10.26
C GLY A 75 -8.38 -12.63 11.67
N ARG A 76 -8.76 -11.41 12.07
CA ARG A 76 -8.41 -10.87 13.40
C ARG A 76 -9.37 -9.78 13.89
N GLU A 77 -9.27 -9.51 15.20
CA GLU A 77 -9.93 -8.36 15.80
C GLU A 77 -9.11 -7.09 15.60
N ALA A 78 -9.81 -5.96 15.38
CA ALA A 78 -9.20 -4.64 15.30
C ALA A 78 -10.03 -3.62 16.09
N GLN A 79 -9.37 -2.64 16.68
CA GLN A 79 -10.07 -1.53 17.33
C GLN A 79 -10.51 -0.47 16.31
N LEU A 80 -9.71 -0.24 15.29
CA LEU A 80 -9.86 0.85 14.34
C LEU A 80 -9.95 0.33 12.90
N LEU A 81 -10.80 0.97 12.10
CA LEU A 81 -10.87 0.72 10.65
C LEU A 81 -9.54 1.05 9.96
N GLU A 82 -8.85 2.07 10.46
CA GLU A 82 -7.53 2.50 9.99
C GLU A 82 -6.51 1.35 10.04
N SER A 83 -6.54 0.56 11.12
CA SER A 83 -5.63 -0.58 11.27
C SER A 83 -5.92 -1.68 10.24
N ILE A 84 -7.18 -1.94 9.92
CA ILE A 84 -7.56 -2.91 8.89
C ILE A 84 -7.12 -2.37 7.52
N ALA A 85 -7.45 -1.11 7.21
CA ALA A 85 -7.17 -0.51 5.92
C ALA A 85 -5.67 -0.46 5.60
N GLU A 86 -4.82 -0.07 6.57
CA GLU A 86 -3.36 -0.07 6.39
C GLU A 86 -2.80 -1.48 6.17
N GLN A 87 -3.37 -2.51 6.80
CA GLN A 87 -2.97 -3.89 6.55
C GLN A 87 -3.38 -4.38 5.18
N LEU A 88 -4.61 -4.05 4.74
CA LEU A 88 -5.08 -4.37 3.40
C LEU A 88 -4.16 -3.75 2.35
N VAL A 89 -3.91 -2.44 2.45
CA VAL A 89 -3.03 -1.72 1.52
C VAL A 89 -1.63 -2.30 1.50
N ALA A 90 -1.09 -2.63 2.67
CA ALA A 90 0.24 -3.20 2.79
C ALA A 90 0.38 -4.57 2.13
N ALA A 91 -0.59 -5.45 2.34
CA ALA A 91 -0.60 -6.77 1.73
C ALA A 91 -0.76 -6.67 0.20
N LEU A 92 -1.65 -5.78 -0.26
CA LEU A 92 -1.87 -5.58 -1.69
C LEU A 92 -0.61 -5.06 -2.41
N PHE A 93 0.13 -4.12 -1.81
CA PHE A 93 1.42 -3.69 -2.38
C PHE A 93 2.50 -4.77 -2.35
N ALA A 94 2.48 -5.66 -1.37
CA ALA A 94 3.45 -6.75 -1.27
C ALA A 94 3.20 -7.86 -2.30
N GLU A 95 1.94 -8.15 -2.59
CA GLU A 95 1.53 -9.33 -3.34
C GLU A 95 1.16 -9.03 -4.81
N PHE A 96 0.80 -7.77 -5.13
CA PHE A 96 0.34 -7.40 -6.46
C PHE A 96 1.14 -6.25 -7.07
N PRO A 97 1.31 -6.21 -8.40
CA PRO A 97 2.06 -5.16 -9.11
C PRO A 97 1.23 -3.86 -9.28
N VAL A 98 0.75 -3.29 -8.18
CA VAL A 98 -0.08 -2.09 -8.14
C VAL A 98 0.80 -0.84 -7.99
N GLY A 99 0.50 0.21 -8.74
CA GLY A 99 1.18 1.51 -8.63
C GLY A 99 0.61 2.40 -7.53
N ARG A 100 -0.72 2.52 -7.49
CA ARG A 100 -1.48 3.30 -6.51
C ARG A 100 -2.70 2.50 -6.08
N ILE A 101 -3.05 2.64 -4.81
CA ILE A 101 -4.27 2.07 -4.21
C ILE A 101 -5.07 3.22 -3.61
N LYS A 102 -6.35 3.33 -4.00
CA LYS A 102 -7.34 4.11 -3.28
C LYS A 102 -8.38 3.16 -2.73
N LEU A 103 -8.62 3.23 -1.44
CA LEU A 103 -9.45 2.31 -0.70
C LEU A 103 -10.45 3.10 0.15
N TRP A 104 -11.73 2.72 0.09
CA TRP A 104 -12.77 3.19 0.99
C TRP A 104 -13.33 2.02 1.79
N LEU A 105 -12.96 1.94 3.08
CA LEU A 105 -13.42 0.91 4.01
C LEU A 105 -14.48 1.50 4.95
N ARG A 106 -15.63 0.84 5.07
CA ARG A 106 -16.75 1.33 5.87
C ARG A 106 -17.53 0.24 6.60
N LYS A 107 -18.09 0.61 7.74
CA LYS A 107 -19.14 -0.16 8.42
C LYS A 107 -20.48 0.15 7.77
N LEU A 108 -21.20 -0.87 7.34
CA LEU A 108 -22.53 -0.70 6.70
C LEU A 108 -23.63 -0.41 7.72
N HIS A 109 -23.46 -0.89 8.94
CA HIS A 109 -24.41 -0.71 10.04
C HIS A 109 -23.66 -0.25 11.30
N PRO A 110 -23.23 1.02 11.37
CA PRO A 110 -22.52 1.53 12.54
C PRO A 110 -23.47 1.56 13.76
N PRO A 111 -22.97 1.34 14.99
CA PRO A 111 -23.80 1.35 16.20
C PRO A 111 -24.16 2.77 16.66
N ILE A 112 -24.50 3.64 15.73
CA ILE A 112 -24.88 5.04 15.95
C ILE A 112 -26.20 5.29 15.22
N VAL A 113 -27.28 5.46 16.00
CA VAL A 113 -28.64 5.55 15.49
C VAL A 113 -28.82 6.68 14.45
N GLN A 114 -28.09 7.77 14.61
CA GLN A 114 -28.14 8.93 13.71
C GLN A 114 -27.49 8.68 12.35
N ILE A 115 -26.66 7.64 12.21
CA ILE A 115 -26.02 7.28 10.95
C ILE A 115 -26.85 6.19 10.27
N THR A 116 -27.63 6.59 9.28
CA THR A 116 -28.58 5.73 8.59
C THR A 116 -27.99 4.96 7.39
N SER A 117 -26.75 5.28 7.01
CA SER A 117 -26.06 4.66 5.87
C SER A 117 -24.78 3.93 6.35
N SER A 118 -23.66 4.55 6.21
CA SER A 118 -22.36 3.93 6.57
C SER A 118 -21.40 4.97 7.14
N VAL A 119 -20.42 4.49 7.88
CA VAL A 119 -19.28 5.31 8.34
C VAL A 119 -17.99 4.58 8.01
N GLY A 120 -17.00 5.31 7.56
CA GLY A 120 -15.74 4.69 7.14
C GLY A 120 -14.63 5.69 6.91
N ILE A 121 -13.53 5.19 6.36
CA ILE A 121 -12.32 5.93 6.05
C ILE A 121 -11.94 5.72 4.59
N THR A 122 -11.31 6.72 4.02
CA THR A 122 -10.67 6.63 2.70
C THR A 122 -9.17 6.75 2.87
N LEU A 123 -8.43 5.84 2.28
CA LEU A 123 -6.98 5.89 2.16
C LEU A 123 -6.59 5.97 0.70
N GLU A 124 -5.57 6.77 0.42
CA GLU A 124 -4.88 6.76 -0.86
C GLU A 124 -3.38 6.63 -0.62
N ARG A 125 -2.75 5.63 -1.26
CA ARG A 125 -1.33 5.32 -1.13
C ARG A 125 -0.74 5.02 -2.49
N THR A 126 0.47 5.52 -2.72
CA THR A 126 1.35 5.02 -3.78
C THR A 126 2.36 4.05 -3.17
N ARG A 127 3.02 3.24 -4.01
CA ARG A 127 4.11 2.36 -3.54
C ARG A 127 5.18 3.15 -2.79
N LEU A 128 5.55 4.33 -3.28
CA LEU A 128 6.51 5.21 -2.62
C LEU A 128 6.02 5.70 -1.25
N THR A 129 4.78 6.21 -1.16
CA THR A 129 4.24 6.66 0.13
C THR A 129 4.12 5.53 1.14
N GLN A 130 3.80 4.32 0.71
CA GLN A 130 3.73 3.15 1.57
C GLN A 130 5.12 2.76 2.12
N LEU A 131 6.15 2.79 1.27
CA LEU A 131 7.53 2.54 1.70
C LEU A 131 8.01 3.60 2.70
N LEU A 132 7.72 4.88 2.45
CA LEU A 132 8.06 5.98 3.35
C LEU A 132 7.42 5.83 4.73
N LEU A 133 6.13 5.45 4.79
CA LEU A 133 5.41 5.25 6.05
C LEU A 133 5.98 4.09 6.88
N ARG A 134 6.63 3.13 6.24
CA ARG A 134 7.20 1.93 6.88
C ARG A 134 8.70 1.99 7.10
N ALA A 135 9.38 2.96 6.50
CA ALA A 135 10.81 3.09 6.66
C ALA A 135 11.15 3.48 8.10
N ASP A 136 11.99 2.67 8.74
CA ASP A 136 12.55 2.95 10.07
C ASP A 136 14.05 2.56 10.06
N PRO A 137 14.94 3.53 10.21
CA PRO A 137 14.71 4.97 10.32
C PRO A 137 14.28 5.63 9.00
N HIS A 138 13.47 6.69 9.09
CA HIS A 138 13.01 7.42 7.92
C HIS A 138 14.17 8.06 7.12
N PRO A 139 14.12 8.03 5.78
CA PRO A 139 15.08 8.74 4.94
C PRO A 139 14.97 10.26 5.15
N SER A 140 16.03 11.00 4.84
CA SER A 140 15.98 12.45 4.95
C SER A 140 14.98 13.06 3.97
N ARG A 141 14.34 14.17 4.36
CA ARG A 141 13.44 14.92 3.45
C ARG A 141 14.15 15.35 2.17
N PHE A 142 15.43 15.70 2.28
CA PHE A 142 16.24 16.07 1.12
C PHE A 142 16.32 14.92 0.11
N LEU A 143 16.63 13.71 0.56
CA LEU A 143 16.69 12.54 -0.33
C LEU A 143 15.34 12.30 -1.02
N VAL A 144 14.25 12.33 -0.26
CA VAL A 144 12.90 12.12 -0.79
C VAL A 144 12.55 13.14 -1.88
N GLN A 145 12.93 14.41 -1.68
CA GLN A 145 12.70 15.48 -2.66
C GLN A 145 13.56 15.36 -3.93
N GLN A 146 14.65 14.60 -3.88
CA GLN A 146 15.55 14.41 -5.02
C GLN A 146 15.32 13.08 -5.75
N LEU A 147 14.42 12.23 -5.31
CA LEU A 147 14.21 10.88 -5.89
C LEU A 147 13.98 10.92 -7.41
N ASP A 148 13.16 11.86 -7.90
CA ASP A 148 12.85 11.99 -9.32
C ASP A 148 14.06 12.42 -10.18
N ARG A 149 15.11 12.92 -9.52
CA ARG A 149 16.36 13.40 -10.16
C ARG A 149 17.47 12.37 -10.10
N LEU A 150 17.28 11.30 -9.34
CA LEU A 150 18.29 10.26 -9.21
C LEU A 150 18.38 9.47 -10.53
N PRO A 151 19.58 9.32 -11.10
CA PRO A 151 19.77 8.51 -12.30
C PRO A 151 19.49 7.05 -12.01
N LYS A 152 18.96 6.34 -12.99
CA LYS A 152 18.88 4.88 -12.91
C LYS A 152 20.31 4.31 -13.05
N GLY A 153 20.82 3.68 -12.01
CA GLY A 153 22.16 3.11 -11.98
C GLY A 153 22.63 2.83 -10.56
N LEU A 154 23.93 2.61 -10.43
CA LEU A 154 24.57 2.42 -9.14
C LEU A 154 24.64 3.75 -8.38
N ILE A 155 24.16 3.74 -7.15
CA ILE A 155 24.22 4.89 -6.23
C ILE A 155 25.24 4.59 -5.15
N LEU A 156 26.10 5.56 -4.85
CA LEU A 156 27.03 5.48 -3.73
C LEU A 156 26.50 6.32 -2.56
N ASP A 157 26.17 5.64 -1.45
CA ASP A 157 25.78 6.28 -0.18
C ASP A 157 27.02 6.49 0.68
N VAL A 158 27.51 7.72 0.73
CA VAL A 158 28.73 8.09 1.48
C VAL A 158 28.35 8.55 2.88
N ALA A 159 29.05 8.03 3.87
CA ALA A 159 28.72 8.19 5.30
C ALA A 159 27.33 7.60 5.62
N ALA A 160 27.13 6.38 5.14
CA ALA A 160 25.84 5.69 5.19
C ALA A 160 25.33 5.45 6.60
N GLY A 161 26.21 5.41 7.61
CA GLY A 161 25.89 5.08 8.98
C GLY A 161 25.20 3.71 9.04
N ARG A 162 24.04 3.63 9.69
CA ARG A 162 23.22 2.41 9.74
C ARG A 162 22.41 2.13 8.48
N GLY A 163 22.74 2.78 7.37
CA GLY A 163 22.17 2.49 6.04
C GLY A 163 20.74 2.95 5.83
N ARG A 164 20.22 3.96 6.54
CA ARG A 164 18.82 4.40 6.37
C ARG A 164 18.49 4.82 4.93
N HIS A 165 19.42 5.48 4.23
CA HIS A 165 19.23 5.87 2.83
C HIS A 165 19.48 4.69 1.90
N THR A 166 20.50 3.90 2.18
CA THR A 166 20.83 2.67 1.46
C THR A 166 19.64 1.72 1.42
N LEU A 167 19.07 1.37 2.59
CA LEU A 167 17.93 0.46 2.71
C LEU A 167 16.69 1.01 2.00
N PHE A 168 16.43 2.31 2.16
CA PHE A 168 15.31 2.96 1.50
C PHE A 168 15.45 2.95 -0.03
N LEU A 169 16.60 3.34 -0.57
CA LEU A 169 16.85 3.33 -2.01
C LEU A 169 16.83 1.92 -2.60
N SER A 170 17.39 0.94 -1.88
CA SER A 170 17.32 -0.48 -2.28
C SER A 170 15.88 -0.98 -2.34
N SER A 171 15.01 -0.57 -1.41
CA SER A 171 13.58 -0.92 -1.42
C SER A 171 12.82 -0.32 -2.61
N LEU A 172 13.36 0.76 -3.21
CA LEU A 172 12.87 1.36 -4.45
C LEU A 172 13.47 0.72 -5.72
N GLY A 173 14.34 -0.29 -5.57
CA GLY A 173 14.94 -1.01 -6.68
C GLY A 173 16.25 -0.41 -7.21
N TYR A 174 16.84 0.57 -6.51
CA TYR A 174 18.17 1.07 -6.86
C TYR A 174 19.26 0.09 -6.41
N GLN A 175 20.32 0.00 -7.19
CA GLN A 175 21.56 -0.63 -6.76
C GLN A 175 22.34 0.39 -5.93
N VAL A 176 22.66 0.05 -4.67
CA VAL A 176 23.31 1.00 -3.76
C VAL A 176 24.53 0.35 -3.14
N GLU A 177 25.65 1.05 -3.21
CA GLU A 177 26.86 0.77 -2.44
C GLU A 177 26.93 1.73 -1.26
N ALA A 178 27.10 1.20 -0.06
CA ALA A 178 27.21 1.97 1.17
C ALA A 178 28.66 2.00 1.65
N VAL A 179 29.15 3.19 1.97
CA VAL A 179 30.50 3.40 2.51
C VAL A 179 30.40 4.24 3.77
N ASP A 180 31.00 3.75 4.86
CA ASP A 180 31.15 4.51 6.09
C ASP A 180 32.55 4.24 6.70
N ARG A 181 33.05 5.21 7.47
CA ARG A 181 34.30 5.04 8.25
C ARG A 181 34.13 4.14 9.48
N ASP A 182 32.89 3.99 9.94
CA ASP A 182 32.53 3.15 11.07
C ASP A 182 32.12 1.75 10.58
N GLU A 183 33.07 0.81 10.67
CA GLU A 183 32.83 -0.59 10.27
C GLU A 183 31.68 -1.25 11.05
N GLN A 184 31.42 -0.85 12.30
CA GLN A 184 30.33 -1.40 13.10
C GLN A 184 28.97 -0.94 12.61
N ALA A 185 28.88 0.23 12.01
CA ALA A 185 27.66 0.75 11.44
C ALA A 185 27.22 -0.01 10.17
N LEU A 186 28.17 -0.57 9.40
CA LEU A 186 27.92 -1.31 8.16
C LEU A 186 27.53 -2.79 8.38
N THR A 187 27.70 -3.31 9.59
CA THR A 187 27.48 -4.74 9.90
C THR A 187 26.15 -5.03 10.61
N GLN A 188 25.28 -4.06 10.77
CA GLN A 188 23.94 -4.17 11.35
C GLN A 188 22.86 -4.16 10.27
#